data_c628dd2c08c08a01cecf7dc75937ba39
#
_entry.id   c628dd2c08c08a01cecf7dc75937ba39
#
_cell.length_a   1.000
_cell.length_b   1.000
_cell.length_c   1.000
_cell.angle_alpha   90.00
_cell.angle_beta   90.00
_cell.angle_gamma   90.00
#
_symmetry.space_group_name_H-M   'P 1'
#
loop_
_entity.id
_entity.type
_entity.pdbx_description
1 polymer ?
#
loop_
_entity_poly.entity_id
_entity_poly.type
_entity_poly.pdbx_seq_one_letter_code
_entity_poly.pdbx_strand_id
1 'polypeptide(L)'
;MHQIKAVEFKSSDVSDRTFRGYASTWDEDRHGDVIHMGAFKKTIQERGSRIKVLFNHNEPIGVPVSMHEDSKGLFVEAKISKTRLGDEVLELMRDGVIDQMSIGFSIPQGKSTFDDKGIRHIHEVKLYD
;
A
#
# COMPACT_ATOMS: atom_id res chain seq x y z
N MET A 1 2.65 14.25 -8.75
CA MET A 1 1.21 13.91 -8.70
C MET A 1 1.02 12.62 -7.94
N HIS A 2 0.11 12.62 -6.97
CA HIS A 2 -0.26 11.42 -6.24
C HIS A 2 -1.03 10.45 -7.12
N GLN A 3 -0.64 9.19 -7.07
CA GLN A 3 -1.36 8.11 -7.70
C GLN A 3 -1.80 7.12 -6.62
N ILE A 4 -2.85 6.37 -6.89
CA ILE A 4 -3.43 5.44 -5.93
C ILE A 4 -3.51 4.06 -6.58
N LYS A 5 -3.10 3.05 -5.84
CA LYS A 5 -3.22 1.65 -6.25
C LYS A 5 -3.79 0.86 -5.06
N ALA A 6 -4.81 0.05 -5.32
CA ALA A 6 -5.51 -0.72 -4.30
C ALA A 6 -5.31 -2.22 -4.48
N VAL A 7 -5.21 -2.94 -3.36
CA VAL A 7 -5.13 -4.40 -3.32
C VAL A 7 -6.10 -4.90 -2.25
N GLU A 8 -6.79 -5.99 -2.55
CA GLU A 8 -7.74 -6.59 -1.63
C GLU A 8 -7.04 -7.40 -0.53
N PHE A 9 -7.63 -7.43 0.66
CA PHE A 9 -7.24 -8.30 1.74
C PHE A 9 -8.49 -8.96 2.35
N LYS A 10 -8.28 -9.92 3.25
CA LYS A 10 -9.36 -10.68 3.86
C LYS A 10 -9.50 -10.33 5.33
N SER A 11 -10.71 -10.51 5.89
CA SER A 11 -10.94 -10.33 7.32
C SER A 11 -10.06 -11.24 8.17
N SER A 12 -9.67 -12.42 7.66
CA SER A 12 -8.75 -13.33 8.33
C SER A 12 -7.34 -12.77 8.49
N ASP A 13 -7.00 -11.71 7.75
CA ASP A 13 -5.70 -11.03 7.85
C ASP A 13 -5.67 -10.01 8.99
N VAL A 14 -6.79 -9.83 9.70
CA VAL A 14 -6.88 -8.92 10.85
C VAL A 14 -6.70 -9.73 12.13
N SER A 15 -5.76 -9.32 12.97
CA SER A 15 -5.46 -9.98 14.23
C SER A 15 -5.23 -8.92 15.30
N ASP A 16 -6.10 -8.90 16.33
CA ASP A 16 -6.09 -7.88 17.36
C ASP A 16 -6.17 -6.49 16.72
N ARG A 17 -5.20 -5.63 16.92
CA ARG A 17 -5.19 -4.28 16.33
C ARG A 17 -4.29 -4.18 15.12
N THR A 18 -3.84 -5.31 14.57
CA THR A 18 -2.99 -5.32 13.38
C THR A 18 -3.71 -5.94 12.20
N PHE A 19 -3.36 -5.52 11.01
CA PHE A 19 -3.74 -6.20 9.79
C PHE A 19 -2.52 -6.32 8.88
N ARG A 20 -2.57 -7.28 7.99
CA ARG A 20 -1.46 -7.55 7.07
C ARG A 20 -1.99 -7.95 5.71
N GLY A 21 -1.18 -7.70 4.71
CA GLY A 21 -1.50 -8.05 3.34
C GLY A 21 -0.56 -7.35 2.37
N TYR A 22 -0.90 -7.45 1.11
CA TYR A 22 -0.11 -6.82 0.07
C TYR A 22 -0.69 -5.46 -0.25
N ALA A 23 0.13 -4.44 -0.13
CA ALA A 23 -0.25 -3.07 -0.52
C ALA A 23 -0.09 -2.85 -2.01
N SER A 24 0.68 -3.69 -2.68
CA SER A 24 0.87 -3.70 -4.12
C SER A 24 1.40 -5.07 -4.53
N THR A 25 1.07 -5.50 -5.74
CA THR A 25 1.64 -6.72 -6.33
C THR A 25 2.41 -6.34 -7.59
N TRP A 26 3.23 -7.28 -8.09
CA TRP A 26 4.02 -7.03 -9.31
C TRP A 26 3.22 -7.24 -10.59
N ASP A 27 1.98 -7.69 -10.48
CA ASP A 27 1.11 -7.95 -11.63
C ASP A 27 0.59 -6.65 -12.23
N GLU A 28 0.26 -6.69 -13.52
CA GLU A 28 -0.40 -5.56 -14.17
C GLU A 28 -1.74 -5.27 -13.50
N ASP A 29 -1.99 -4.01 -13.18
CA ASP A 29 -3.25 -3.58 -12.57
C ASP A 29 -4.29 -3.19 -13.63
N ARG A 30 -5.47 -2.75 -13.16
CA ARG A 30 -6.59 -2.39 -14.05
C ARG A 30 -6.31 -1.15 -14.91
N HIS A 31 -5.30 -0.36 -14.55
CA HIS A 31 -4.96 0.87 -15.25
C HIS A 31 -3.82 0.67 -16.26
N GLY A 32 -3.37 -0.57 -16.44
CA GLY A 32 -2.26 -0.88 -17.34
C GLY A 32 -0.90 -0.51 -16.75
N ASP A 33 -0.76 -0.59 -15.44
CA ASP A 33 0.50 -0.31 -14.74
C ASP A 33 1.09 -1.59 -14.17
N VAL A 34 2.41 -1.71 -14.28
CA VAL A 34 3.19 -2.77 -13.61
C VAL A 34 4.23 -2.08 -12.75
N ILE A 35 4.17 -2.31 -11.43
CA ILE A 35 5.21 -1.86 -10.52
C ILE A 35 6.21 -3.02 -10.39
N HIS A 36 7.48 -2.74 -10.69
CA HIS A 36 8.51 -3.76 -10.69
C HIS A 36 9.11 -3.96 -9.30
N MET A 37 9.53 -5.20 -9.01
CA MET A 37 10.25 -5.50 -7.78
C MET A 37 11.49 -4.59 -7.69
N GLY A 38 11.72 -4.04 -6.50
CA GLY A 38 12.75 -3.06 -6.26
C GLY A 38 12.24 -1.63 -6.23
N ALA A 39 11.03 -1.37 -6.76
CA ALA A 39 10.47 -0.02 -6.84
C ALA A 39 10.27 0.64 -5.48
N PHE A 40 10.03 -0.14 -4.43
CA PHE A 40 9.76 0.36 -3.09
C PHE A 40 10.99 0.43 -2.18
N LYS A 41 12.12 -0.14 -2.60
CA LYS A 41 13.29 -0.23 -1.72
C LYS A 41 13.79 1.10 -1.20
N LYS A 42 13.95 2.07 -2.10
CA LYS A 42 14.46 3.39 -1.75
C LYS A 42 13.50 4.14 -0.84
N THR A 43 12.22 4.14 -1.17
CA THR A 43 11.22 4.86 -0.39
C THR A 43 11.06 4.27 1.02
N ILE A 44 11.12 2.94 1.16
CA ILE A 44 11.08 2.28 2.47
C ILE A 44 12.30 2.69 3.30
N GLN A 45 13.48 2.68 2.70
CA GLN A 45 14.72 3.05 3.37
C GLN A 45 14.71 4.51 3.83
N GLU A 46 14.25 5.41 2.97
CA GLU A 46 14.31 6.85 3.24
C GLU A 46 13.12 7.37 4.04
N ARG A 47 11.95 6.76 3.90
CA ARG A 47 10.69 7.29 4.43
C ARG A 47 9.88 6.31 5.26
N GLY A 48 10.38 5.09 5.49
CA GLY A 48 9.60 4.05 6.15
C GLY A 48 8.98 4.49 7.48
N SER A 49 9.73 5.23 8.30
CA SER A 49 9.24 5.73 9.59
C SER A 49 8.24 6.89 9.46
N ARG A 50 8.13 7.50 8.29
CA ARG A 50 7.24 8.64 8.04
C ARG A 50 5.95 8.23 7.35
N ILE A 51 5.88 7.02 6.82
CA ILE A 51 4.69 6.51 6.15
C ILE A 51 3.66 6.18 7.21
N LYS A 52 2.43 6.66 7.02
CA LYS A 52 1.34 6.44 7.96
C LYS A 52 0.21 5.68 7.29
N VAL A 53 -0.56 4.97 8.08
CA VAL A 53 -1.79 4.35 7.59
C VAL A 53 -2.91 5.39 7.71
N LEU A 54 -3.52 5.71 6.58
CA LEU A 54 -4.57 6.72 6.52
C LEU A 54 -5.89 6.10 6.09
N PHE A 55 -6.97 6.50 6.75
CA PHE A 55 -8.31 6.17 6.30
C PHE A 55 -8.70 7.14 5.18
N ASN A 56 -9.10 6.61 4.02
CA ASN A 56 -9.43 7.41 2.83
C ASN A 56 -8.29 8.35 2.38
N HIS A 57 -7.03 7.95 2.60
CA HIS A 57 -5.84 8.75 2.28
C HIS A 57 -5.81 10.13 2.96
N ASN A 58 -6.52 10.28 4.05
CA ASN A 58 -6.78 11.58 4.66
C ASN A 58 -6.60 11.57 6.17
N GLU A 59 -7.17 10.60 6.87
CA GLU A 59 -7.20 10.57 8.34
C GLU A 59 -6.23 9.53 8.88
N PRO A 60 -5.20 9.93 9.66
CA PRO A 60 -4.23 8.98 10.18
C PRO A 60 -4.88 8.06 11.23
N ILE A 61 -4.72 6.76 11.05
CA ILE A 61 -5.27 5.76 11.95
C ILE A 61 -4.24 4.76 12.45
N GLY A 62 -3.03 4.77 11.92
CA GLY A 62 -2.03 3.81 12.35
C GLY A 62 -0.69 3.98 11.67
N VAL A 63 0.17 3.00 11.91
CA VAL A 63 1.53 2.99 11.37
C VAL A 63 1.87 1.60 10.84
N PRO A 64 2.67 1.51 9.78
CA PRO A 64 3.26 0.24 9.39
C PRO A 64 4.23 -0.23 10.47
N VAL A 65 4.15 -1.50 10.85
CA VAL A 65 5.14 -2.12 11.73
C VAL A 65 6.17 -2.92 10.94
N SER A 66 5.82 -3.30 9.71
CA SER A 66 6.72 -4.00 8.80
C SER A 66 6.30 -3.72 7.37
N MET A 67 7.26 -3.42 6.51
CA MET A 67 7.08 -3.31 5.07
C MET A 67 8.29 -3.92 4.39
N HIS A 68 8.06 -4.85 3.47
CA HIS A 68 9.15 -5.43 2.69
C HIS A 68 8.63 -6.00 1.36
N GLU A 69 9.50 -6.04 0.40
CA GLU A 69 9.20 -6.66 -0.88
C GLU A 69 9.48 -8.16 -0.81
N ASP A 70 8.59 -8.95 -1.41
CA ASP A 70 8.79 -10.38 -1.58
C ASP A 70 8.43 -10.77 -3.03
N SER A 71 8.35 -12.05 -3.32
CA SER A 71 8.09 -12.55 -4.68
C SER A 71 6.72 -12.16 -5.23
N LYS A 72 5.76 -11.82 -4.37
CA LYS A 72 4.40 -11.48 -4.76
C LYS A 72 4.17 -9.98 -4.86
N GLY A 73 4.83 -9.19 -4.05
CA GLY A 73 4.61 -7.75 -4.04
C GLY A 73 5.19 -7.07 -2.80
N LEU A 74 4.61 -5.93 -2.45
CA LEU A 74 4.93 -5.21 -1.23
C LEU A 74 4.04 -5.70 -0.09
N PHE A 75 4.63 -6.46 0.82
CA PHE A 75 3.95 -6.96 2.01
C PHE A 75 3.99 -5.90 3.11
N VAL A 76 2.85 -5.66 3.75
CA VAL A 76 2.72 -4.69 4.83
C VAL A 76 2.01 -5.34 6.01
N GLU A 77 2.56 -5.12 7.19
CA GLU A 77 1.87 -5.36 8.46
C GLU A 77 1.74 -4.01 9.15
N ALA A 78 0.52 -3.65 9.55
CA ALA A 78 0.23 -2.34 10.10
C ALA A 78 -0.54 -2.46 11.41
N LYS A 79 -0.28 -1.52 12.31
CA LYS A 79 -0.99 -1.41 13.59
C LYS A 79 -1.93 -0.22 13.54
N ILE A 80 -3.18 -0.45 13.90
CA ILE A 80 -4.20 0.58 14.00
C ILE A 80 -4.23 1.11 15.43
N SER A 81 -4.15 2.42 15.57
CA SER A 81 -4.12 3.09 16.86
C SER A 81 -5.47 2.99 17.55
N LYS A 82 -5.44 2.98 18.89
CA LYS A 82 -6.64 2.88 19.70
C LYS A 82 -7.31 4.25 19.81
N THR A 83 -7.96 4.63 18.73
CA THR A 83 -8.77 5.85 18.61
C THR A 83 -10.19 5.46 18.25
N ARG A 84 -11.11 6.39 18.32
CA ARG A 84 -12.50 6.15 17.93
C ARG A 84 -12.58 5.71 16.46
N LEU A 85 -11.95 6.44 15.57
CA LEU A 85 -11.93 6.10 14.14
C LEU A 85 -11.21 4.78 13.89
N GLY A 86 -10.06 4.56 14.54
CA GLY A 86 -9.32 3.31 14.43
C GLY A 86 -10.14 2.11 14.85
N ASP A 87 -10.88 2.22 15.95
CA ASP A 87 -11.75 1.14 16.44
C ASP A 87 -12.88 0.85 15.44
N GLU A 88 -13.48 1.89 14.88
CA GLU A 88 -14.54 1.75 13.87
C GLU A 88 -14.01 1.06 12.61
N VAL A 89 -12.85 1.47 12.14
CA VAL A 89 -12.23 0.87 10.95
C VAL A 89 -11.89 -0.60 11.19
N LEU A 90 -11.34 -0.93 12.37
CA LEU A 90 -11.02 -2.33 12.72
C LEU A 90 -12.27 -3.21 12.70
N GLU A 91 -13.37 -2.73 13.25
CA GLU A 91 -14.64 -3.49 13.22
C GLU A 91 -15.09 -3.75 11.78
N LEU A 92 -15.00 -2.73 10.93
CA LEU A 92 -15.38 -2.87 9.53
C LEU A 92 -14.44 -3.82 8.77
N MET A 93 -13.17 -3.86 9.13
CA MET A 93 -12.23 -4.83 8.57
C MET A 93 -12.56 -6.25 9.01
N ARG A 94 -12.86 -6.45 10.29
CA ARG A 94 -13.22 -7.76 10.83
C ARG A 94 -14.49 -8.30 10.21
N ASP A 95 -15.44 -7.44 9.93
CA ASP A 95 -16.72 -7.81 9.30
C ASP A 95 -16.60 -7.96 7.78
N GLY A 96 -15.44 -7.66 7.20
CA GLY A 96 -15.23 -7.73 5.76
C GLY A 96 -15.85 -6.58 4.98
N VAL A 97 -16.30 -5.52 5.66
CA VAL A 97 -16.86 -4.33 5.01
C VAL A 97 -15.75 -3.50 4.38
N ILE A 98 -14.62 -3.36 5.07
CA ILE A 98 -13.40 -2.79 4.51
C ILE A 98 -12.47 -3.95 4.16
N ASP A 99 -12.22 -4.13 2.88
CA ASP A 99 -11.46 -5.26 2.36
C ASP A 99 -10.36 -4.85 1.38
N GLN A 100 -10.04 -3.57 1.30
CA GLN A 100 -9.01 -3.07 0.41
C GLN A 100 -8.01 -2.20 1.15
N MET A 101 -6.74 -2.40 0.79
CA MET A 101 -5.64 -1.54 1.19
C MET A 101 -5.12 -0.87 -0.07
N SER A 102 -4.84 0.43 -0.01
CA SER A 102 -4.28 1.15 -1.14
C SER A 102 -3.05 1.94 -0.72
N ILE A 103 -2.22 2.23 -1.70
CA ILE A 103 -1.06 3.09 -1.49
C ILE A 103 -1.25 4.39 -2.25
N GLY A 104 -0.75 5.49 -1.67
CA GLY A 104 -0.61 6.76 -2.36
C GLY A 104 0.87 6.99 -2.66
N PHE A 105 1.18 7.27 -3.90
CA PHE A 105 2.57 7.38 -4.34
C PHE A 105 2.72 8.37 -5.49
N SER A 106 3.96 8.77 -5.74
CA SER A 106 4.33 9.46 -6.98
C SER A 106 5.48 8.72 -7.63
N ILE A 107 5.66 8.98 -8.92
CA ILE A 107 6.75 8.38 -9.71
C ILE A 107 7.79 9.45 -9.94
N PRO A 108 9.03 9.28 -9.44
CA PRO A 108 10.11 10.22 -9.74
C PRO A 108 10.36 10.30 -11.24
N GLN A 109 10.80 11.45 -11.70
CA GLN A 109 11.05 11.69 -13.12
C GLN A 109 12.04 10.65 -13.69
N GLY A 110 11.71 10.08 -14.84
CA GLY A 110 12.53 9.09 -15.51
C GLY A 110 12.44 7.68 -14.95
N LYS A 111 11.53 7.44 -13.98
CA LYS A 111 11.42 6.13 -13.32
C LYS A 111 10.24 5.31 -13.81
N SER A 112 9.66 5.66 -14.94
CA SER A 112 8.66 4.84 -15.62
C SER A 112 8.89 4.86 -17.11
N THR A 113 8.45 3.77 -17.75
CA THR A 113 8.53 3.63 -19.22
C THR A 113 7.24 3.00 -19.72
N PHE A 114 6.92 3.25 -20.99
CA PHE A 114 5.79 2.58 -21.65
C PHE A 114 6.35 1.55 -22.63
N ASP A 115 5.73 0.37 -22.67
CA ASP A 115 6.08 -0.60 -23.70
C ASP A 115 5.24 -0.37 -24.96
N ASP A 116 5.43 -1.21 -25.98
CA ASP A 116 4.75 -1.11 -27.26
C ASP A 116 3.25 -1.46 -27.19
N LYS A 117 2.81 -2.03 -26.09
CA LYS A 117 1.39 -2.33 -25.83
C LYS A 117 0.70 -1.23 -25.03
N GLY A 118 1.44 -0.17 -24.66
CA GLY A 118 0.92 0.92 -23.85
C GLY A 118 0.89 0.64 -22.34
N ILE A 119 1.53 -0.44 -21.90
CA ILE A 119 1.63 -0.76 -20.48
C ILE A 119 2.75 0.08 -19.87
N ARG A 120 2.44 0.74 -18.74
CA ARG A 120 3.41 1.55 -18.03
C ARG A 120 4.16 0.70 -17.01
N HIS A 121 5.48 0.66 -17.15
CA HIS A 121 6.37 -0.03 -16.23
C HIS A 121 6.97 0.97 -15.25
N ILE A 122 6.71 0.79 -13.97
CA ILE A 122 7.14 1.69 -12.91
C ILE A 122 8.29 1.04 -12.16
N HIS A 123 9.44 1.71 -12.15
CA HIS A 123 10.68 1.17 -11.61
C HIS A 123 11.06 1.76 -10.25
N GLU A 124 10.50 2.90 -9.90
CA GLU A 124 10.71 3.53 -8.60
C GLU A 124 9.50 4.36 -8.24
N VAL A 125 9.11 4.32 -6.97
CA VAL A 125 8.01 5.14 -6.44
C VAL A 125 8.47 5.88 -5.20
N LYS A 126 7.80 7.01 -4.91
CA LYS A 126 7.87 7.68 -3.62
C LYS A 126 6.54 7.42 -2.94
N LEU A 127 6.58 6.65 -1.86
CA LEU A 127 5.38 6.22 -1.14
C LEU A 127 5.00 7.27 -0.11
N TYR A 128 3.71 7.61 -0.03
CA TYR A 128 3.20 8.61 0.92
C TYR A 128 2.35 7.97 2.03
N ASP A 129 1.54 6.98 1.68
CA ASP A 129 0.64 6.32 2.63
C ASP A 129 0.22 4.91 2.16
#